data_484df5747736d3084216bb2f43f24e18
#
_entry.id   484df5747736d3084216bb2f43f24e18
#
_cell.length_a   1.000
_cell.length_b   1.000
_cell.length_c   1.000
_cell.angle_alpha   90.00
_cell.angle_beta   90.00
_cell.angle_gamma   90.00
#
_symmetry.space_group_name_H-M   'P 1'
#
loop_
_entity.id
_entity.type
_entity.pdbx_description
1 polymer ?
#
loop_
_entity_poly.entity_id
_entity_poly.type
_entity_poly.pdbx_seq_one_letter_code
_entity_poly.pdbx_strand_id
1 'polypeptide(L)'
;MPTSLADRLRARCEQLSMHAGQVAELADVNRSFVYDIMRGRSEHPNLERLERVAQVLKVERRWLLHGLGEVEGDSPILEDPEQTFVAIPSVEVSASMGGGNVVDEEIQGKPYHFQRSWIRHKLRAKPADLRIMHVEGDSMMPTLHHGDIVLVDLARRAPTPPGIFVLHDGMGLVAKRLDHIPNTDPPRVRIISDNPLYSPYEGTSEEVNIIGRIRWFAREI
;
A
#
# COMPACT_ATOMS: atom_id res chain seq x y z
N MET A 1 4.70 -42.57 -8.12
CA MET A 1 4.52 -41.14 -8.00
C MET A 1 4.76 -40.48 -9.35
N PRO A 2 3.94 -39.55 -9.80
CA PRO A 2 4.15 -38.89 -11.10
C PRO A 2 5.47 -38.12 -11.07
N THR A 3 6.42 -38.47 -11.93
CA THR A 3 7.80 -37.99 -11.90
C THR A 3 8.03 -36.76 -12.80
N SER A 4 7.25 -36.61 -13.86
CA SER A 4 7.37 -35.46 -14.79
C SER A 4 6.24 -34.45 -14.63
N LEU A 5 6.44 -33.22 -15.12
CA LEU A 5 5.41 -32.20 -15.25
C LEU A 5 4.17 -32.73 -16.00
N ALA A 6 4.39 -33.48 -17.10
CA ALA A 6 3.33 -34.10 -17.89
C ALA A 6 2.50 -35.10 -17.09
N ASP A 7 3.16 -35.94 -16.28
CA ASP A 7 2.47 -36.95 -15.49
C ASP A 7 1.66 -36.32 -14.37
N ARG A 8 2.20 -35.29 -13.68
CA ARG A 8 1.49 -34.56 -12.64
C ARG A 8 0.26 -33.84 -13.23
N LEU A 9 0.40 -33.21 -14.37
CA LEU A 9 -0.71 -32.54 -15.04
C LEU A 9 -1.82 -33.52 -15.42
N ARG A 10 -1.48 -34.68 -16.01
CA ARG A 10 -2.46 -35.73 -16.35
C ARG A 10 -3.15 -36.28 -15.12
N ALA A 11 -2.40 -36.66 -14.10
CA ALA A 11 -2.94 -37.21 -12.86
C ALA A 11 -3.94 -36.27 -12.20
N ARG A 12 -3.65 -34.95 -12.19
CA ARG A 12 -4.55 -33.96 -11.60
C ARG A 12 -5.79 -33.72 -12.45
N CYS A 13 -5.66 -33.69 -13.76
CA CYS A 13 -6.80 -33.64 -14.66
C CYS A 13 -7.76 -34.83 -14.48
N GLU A 14 -7.23 -36.05 -14.32
CA GLU A 14 -8.03 -37.26 -14.05
C GLU A 14 -8.76 -37.16 -12.70
N GLN A 15 -8.06 -36.72 -11.62
CA GLN A 15 -8.68 -36.54 -10.30
C GLN A 15 -9.84 -35.54 -10.32
N LEU A 16 -9.72 -34.48 -11.10
CA LEU A 16 -10.75 -33.45 -11.23
C LEU A 16 -11.77 -33.75 -12.34
N SER A 17 -11.65 -34.90 -13.04
CA SER A 17 -12.48 -35.27 -14.19
C SER A 17 -12.50 -34.18 -15.29
N MET A 18 -11.39 -33.47 -15.47
CA MET A 18 -11.22 -32.42 -16.45
C MET A 18 -10.36 -32.85 -17.63
N HIS A 19 -10.76 -32.48 -18.85
CA HIS A 19 -9.90 -32.71 -20.01
C HIS A 19 -9.07 -31.46 -20.39
N ALA A 20 -7.97 -31.65 -21.10
CA ALA A 20 -7.00 -30.61 -21.44
C ALA A 20 -7.62 -29.35 -22.11
N GLY A 21 -8.69 -29.55 -22.92
CA GLY A 21 -9.40 -28.44 -23.55
C GLY A 21 -10.15 -27.55 -22.55
N GLN A 22 -10.79 -28.15 -21.55
CA GLN A 22 -11.48 -27.41 -20.46
C GLN A 22 -10.49 -26.63 -19.61
N VAL A 23 -9.37 -27.29 -19.26
CA VAL A 23 -8.31 -26.63 -18.48
C VAL A 23 -7.75 -25.42 -19.25
N ALA A 24 -7.51 -25.57 -20.55
CA ALA A 24 -7.03 -24.47 -21.39
C ALA A 24 -8.00 -23.29 -21.47
N GLU A 25 -9.30 -23.59 -21.61
CA GLU A 25 -10.37 -22.60 -21.67
C GLU A 25 -10.52 -21.84 -20.37
N LEU A 26 -10.59 -22.54 -19.23
CA LEU A 26 -10.71 -21.93 -17.90
C LEU A 26 -9.45 -21.15 -17.48
N ALA A 27 -8.27 -21.60 -17.92
CA ALA A 27 -6.99 -20.92 -17.64
C ALA A 27 -6.71 -19.77 -18.63
N ASP A 28 -7.59 -19.52 -19.60
CA ASP A 28 -7.38 -18.53 -20.66
C ASP A 28 -6.00 -18.70 -21.35
N VAL A 29 -5.68 -19.94 -21.72
CA VAL A 29 -4.46 -20.28 -22.45
C VAL A 29 -4.79 -21.03 -23.74
N ASN A 30 -3.86 -21.02 -24.70
CA ASN A 30 -4.04 -21.76 -25.93
C ASN A 30 -4.12 -23.27 -25.65
N ARG A 31 -5.04 -23.98 -26.27
CA ARG A 31 -5.20 -25.44 -26.14
C ARG A 31 -3.89 -26.19 -26.44
N SER A 32 -3.11 -25.76 -27.43
CA SER A 32 -1.81 -26.37 -27.74
C SER A 32 -0.84 -26.31 -26.56
N PHE A 33 -0.88 -25.24 -25.74
CA PHE A 33 -0.01 -25.11 -24.57
C PHE A 33 -0.21 -26.24 -23.57
N VAL A 34 -1.45 -26.56 -23.21
CA VAL A 34 -1.77 -27.64 -22.28
C VAL A 34 -1.45 -29.01 -22.89
N TYR A 35 -1.80 -29.22 -24.17
CA TYR A 35 -1.51 -30.47 -24.87
C TYR A 35 -0.02 -30.72 -25.05
N ASP A 36 0.79 -29.70 -25.32
CA ASP A 36 2.23 -29.83 -25.49
C ASP A 36 2.93 -30.23 -24.18
N ILE A 37 2.47 -29.67 -23.06
CA ILE A 37 2.92 -30.09 -21.74
C ILE A 37 2.53 -31.56 -21.48
N MET A 38 1.25 -31.94 -21.69
CA MET A 38 0.79 -33.32 -21.49
C MET A 38 1.53 -34.34 -22.36
N ARG A 39 1.98 -33.94 -23.55
CA ARG A 39 2.75 -34.81 -24.45
C ARG A 39 4.26 -34.81 -24.16
N GLY A 40 4.70 -34.05 -23.14
CA GLY A 40 6.12 -33.91 -22.80
C GLY A 40 6.94 -33.12 -23.83
N ARG A 41 6.28 -32.36 -24.72
CA ARG A 41 6.96 -31.53 -25.74
C ARG A 41 7.46 -30.21 -25.19
N SER A 42 6.98 -29.78 -24.01
CA SER A 42 7.36 -28.54 -23.35
C SER A 42 7.88 -28.85 -21.96
N GLU A 43 9.21 -28.93 -21.82
CA GLU A 43 9.88 -29.14 -20.54
C GLU A 43 10.02 -27.83 -19.75
N HIS A 44 10.08 -26.70 -20.43
CA HIS A 44 10.19 -25.37 -19.85
C HIS A 44 9.05 -24.46 -20.33
N PRO A 45 7.82 -24.67 -19.85
CA PRO A 45 6.68 -23.87 -20.25
C PRO A 45 6.78 -22.44 -19.72
N ASN A 46 6.08 -21.51 -20.38
CA ASN A 46 5.93 -20.15 -19.86
C ASN A 46 5.30 -20.18 -18.46
N LEU A 47 6.00 -19.60 -17.48
CA LEU A 47 5.63 -19.68 -16.07
C LEU A 47 4.30 -18.99 -15.74
N GLU A 48 3.98 -17.90 -16.41
CA GLU A 48 2.73 -17.15 -16.22
C GLU A 48 1.51 -17.96 -16.70
N ARG A 49 1.63 -18.60 -17.87
CA ARG A 49 0.56 -19.48 -18.38
C ARG A 49 0.43 -20.75 -17.54
N LEU A 50 1.54 -21.31 -17.06
CA LEU A 50 1.52 -22.47 -16.19
C LEU A 50 0.88 -22.15 -14.82
N GLU A 51 1.05 -20.93 -14.32
CA GLU A 51 0.39 -20.45 -13.11
C GLU A 51 -1.12 -20.48 -13.23
N ARG A 52 -1.66 -19.94 -14.34
CA ARG A 52 -3.10 -19.96 -14.61
C ARG A 52 -3.65 -21.40 -14.72
N VAL A 53 -2.89 -22.29 -15.32
CA VAL A 53 -3.24 -23.73 -15.37
C VAL A 53 -3.24 -24.35 -13.97
N ALA A 54 -2.25 -24.02 -13.13
CA ALA A 54 -2.15 -24.52 -11.76
C ALA A 54 -3.35 -24.07 -10.91
N GLN A 55 -3.79 -22.83 -11.06
CA GLN A 55 -4.97 -22.29 -10.39
C GLN A 55 -6.26 -23.04 -10.75
N VAL A 56 -6.48 -23.31 -12.04
CA VAL A 56 -7.63 -24.09 -12.51
C VAL A 56 -7.62 -25.50 -11.92
N LEU A 57 -6.45 -26.09 -11.80
CA LEU A 57 -6.26 -27.43 -11.27
C LEU A 57 -6.20 -27.48 -9.73
N LYS A 58 -6.31 -26.36 -9.04
CA LYS A 58 -6.23 -26.24 -7.58
C LYS A 58 -4.97 -26.90 -7.01
N VAL A 59 -3.81 -26.55 -7.58
CA VAL A 59 -2.50 -27.01 -7.15
C VAL A 59 -1.50 -25.86 -7.18
N GLU A 60 -0.45 -25.97 -6.38
CA GLU A 60 0.67 -25.04 -6.47
C GLU A 60 1.47 -25.23 -7.77
N ARG A 61 1.89 -24.15 -8.45
CA ARG A 61 2.78 -24.22 -9.61
C ARG A 61 4.05 -25.03 -9.31
N ARG A 62 4.59 -24.88 -8.09
CA ARG A 62 5.79 -25.63 -7.64
C ARG A 62 5.55 -27.14 -7.62
N TRP A 63 4.33 -27.55 -7.29
CA TRP A 63 3.96 -28.96 -7.35
C TRP A 63 3.91 -29.46 -8.81
N LEU A 64 3.34 -28.69 -9.74
CA LEU A 64 3.36 -29.03 -11.16
C LEU A 64 4.79 -29.14 -11.70
N LEU A 65 5.67 -28.18 -11.41
CA LEU A 65 7.03 -28.12 -11.92
C LEU A 65 7.96 -29.16 -11.29
N HIS A 66 7.89 -29.33 -9.98
CA HIS A 66 8.92 -30.04 -9.20
C HIS A 66 8.37 -31.15 -8.32
N GLY A 67 7.04 -31.32 -8.20
CA GLY A 67 6.41 -32.25 -7.27
C GLY A 67 6.54 -31.83 -5.80
N LEU A 68 6.85 -30.57 -5.56
CA LEU A 68 7.03 -29.98 -4.23
C LEU A 68 5.84 -29.07 -3.90
N GLY A 69 5.19 -29.30 -2.75
CA GLY A 69 4.00 -28.56 -2.32
C GLY A 69 2.77 -29.44 -2.19
N GLU A 70 1.65 -28.84 -1.74
CA GLU A 70 0.39 -29.55 -1.50
C GLU A 70 -0.44 -29.69 -2.78
N VAL A 71 -1.17 -30.81 -2.90
CA VAL A 71 -2.01 -31.12 -4.08
C VAL A 71 -3.39 -30.46 -3.96
N GLU A 72 -3.82 -30.11 -2.77
CA GLU A 72 -5.07 -29.43 -2.47
C GLU A 72 -4.84 -28.02 -1.89
N GLY A 73 -3.64 -27.51 -2.08
CA GLY A 73 -3.36 -26.15 -1.66
C GLY A 73 -4.39 -25.22 -2.30
N ASP A 74 -5.12 -24.51 -1.47
CA ASP A 74 -5.63 -23.19 -1.85
C ASP A 74 -4.36 -22.45 -2.28
N SER A 75 -3.98 -22.62 -3.55
CA SER A 75 -2.97 -21.71 -4.11
C SER A 75 -3.51 -20.35 -3.76
N PRO A 76 -2.85 -19.59 -2.87
CA PRO A 76 -3.29 -18.24 -2.71
C PRO A 76 -3.34 -17.75 -4.15
N ILE A 77 -4.52 -17.33 -4.60
CA ILE A 77 -4.64 -16.52 -5.79
C ILE A 77 -3.36 -15.69 -5.70
N LEU A 78 -2.43 -15.81 -6.67
CA LEU A 78 -1.34 -14.85 -6.72
C LEU A 78 -2.10 -13.55 -6.90
N GLU A 79 -2.49 -13.00 -5.75
CA GLU A 79 -2.90 -11.64 -5.67
C GLU A 79 -1.74 -10.94 -6.35
N ASP A 80 -2.00 -10.45 -7.55
CA ASP A 80 -1.05 -9.58 -8.24
C ASP A 80 -0.45 -8.72 -7.12
N PRO A 81 0.86 -8.80 -6.83
CA PRO A 81 1.43 -8.06 -5.71
C PRO A 81 1.06 -6.59 -5.75
N GLU A 82 0.61 -6.12 -6.93
CA GLU A 82 0.10 -4.78 -7.18
C GLU A 82 -1.37 -4.61 -6.80
N GLN A 83 -2.17 -5.67 -6.71
CA GLN A 83 -3.57 -5.64 -6.25
C GLN A 83 -3.71 -5.93 -4.75
N THR A 84 -2.64 -6.36 -4.09
CA THR A 84 -2.65 -6.64 -2.65
C THR A 84 -2.91 -5.35 -1.86
N PHE A 85 -3.84 -5.40 -0.94
CA PHE A 85 -4.07 -4.32 0.02
C PHE A 85 -3.02 -4.36 1.12
N VAL A 86 -2.66 -3.18 1.61
CA VAL A 86 -1.77 -3.01 2.75
C VAL A 86 -2.48 -2.19 3.82
N ALA A 87 -2.36 -2.66 5.05
CA ALA A 87 -2.91 -1.98 6.21
C ALA A 87 -2.00 -0.79 6.60
N ILE A 88 -2.56 0.40 6.68
CA ILE A 88 -1.90 1.61 7.19
C ILE A 88 -2.48 1.90 8.57
N PRO A 89 -1.66 1.98 9.62
CA PRO A 89 -2.13 2.21 10.96
C PRO A 89 -2.76 3.59 11.10
N SER A 90 -3.85 3.66 11.87
CA SER A 90 -4.47 4.91 12.31
C SER A 90 -3.90 5.28 13.67
N VAL A 91 -3.56 6.55 13.85
CA VAL A 91 -3.03 7.12 15.08
C VAL A 91 -4.06 8.08 15.64
N GLU A 92 -4.52 7.81 16.86
CA GLU A 92 -5.30 8.76 17.66
C GLU A 92 -4.33 9.54 18.55
N VAL A 93 -4.18 10.83 18.26
CA VAL A 93 -3.29 11.68 19.04
C VAL A 93 -4.09 12.32 20.16
N SER A 94 -3.86 11.87 21.40
CA SER A 94 -4.40 12.58 22.55
C SER A 94 -3.51 13.79 22.88
N ALA A 95 -4.13 14.93 23.16
CA ALA A 95 -3.49 16.24 23.39
C ALA A 95 -2.62 16.31 24.67
N SER A 96 -2.23 15.21 25.29
CA SER A 96 -1.61 15.18 26.61
C SER A 96 -0.13 14.82 26.65
N MET A 97 0.61 14.89 25.55
CA MET A 97 2.02 14.50 25.55
C MET A 97 2.96 15.69 25.42
N GLY A 98 3.42 16.17 26.53
CA GLY A 98 4.56 17.09 26.64
C GLY A 98 5.88 16.38 26.34
N GLY A 99 6.67 16.88 25.39
CA GLY A 99 8.11 16.68 25.29
C GLY A 99 8.61 15.43 24.59
N GLY A 100 8.87 15.52 23.33
CA GLY A 100 10.08 14.95 22.72
C GLY A 100 10.14 13.47 22.41
N ASN A 101 9.19 12.84 21.87
CA ASN A 101 9.22 11.69 20.94
C ASN A 101 7.78 11.21 20.70
N VAL A 102 7.16 11.73 19.67
CA VAL A 102 5.76 11.44 19.31
C VAL A 102 5.55 10.00 18.81
N VAL A 103 6.60 9.17 18.79
CA VAL A 103 6.57 7.85 18.17
C VAL A 103 6.33 6.70 19.15
N ASP A 104 6.45 6.91 20.45
CA ASP A 104 6.50 5.77 21.41
C ASP A 104 5.18 5.42 22.11
N GLU A 105 4.11 6.24 22.00
CA GLU A 105 2.77 5.89 22.51
C GLU A 105 1.68 6.22 21.50
N GLU A 106 1.78 5.64 20.30
CA GLU A 106 0.70 5.68 19.30
C GLU A 106 -0.47 4.81 19.82
N ILE A 107 -1.58 5.43 20.23
CA ILE A 107 -2.84 4.69 20.39
C ILE A 107 -3.26 4.27 18.98
N GLN A 108 -3.06 2.98 18.67
CA GLN A 108 -3.40 2.45 17.36
C GLN A 108 -4.90 2.25 17.23
N GLY A 109 -5.54 3.04 16.39
CA GLY A 109 -6.89 2.82 15.94
C GLY A 109 -6.98 1.67 14.92
N LYS A 110 -8.18 1.45 14.36
CA LYS A 110 -8.37 0.44 13.31
C LYS A 110 -7.59 0.85 12.04
N PRO A 111 -6.82 -0.08 11.43
CA PRO A 111 -6.05 0.25 10.25
C PRO A 111 -6.96 0.48 9.02
N TYR A 112 -6.51 1.33 8.11
CA TYR A 112 -7.12 1.56 6.81
C TYR A 112 -6.38 0.77 5.74
N HIS A 113 -7.11 0.21 4.79
CA HIS A 113 -6.54 -0.64 3.75
C HIS A 113 -6.49 0.08 2.41
N PHE A 114 -5.30 0.15 1.82
CA PHE A 114 -5.07 0.77 0.52
C PHE A 114 -4.44 -0.23 -0.44
N GLN A 115 -4.72 -0.08 -1.74
CA GLN A 115 -4.04 -0.86 -2.75
C GLN A 115 -2.53 -0.55 -2.73
N ARG A 116 -1.70 -1.59 -2.66
CA ARG A 116 -0.24 -1.46 -2.63
C ARG A 116 0.30 -0.72 -3.86
N SER A 117 -0.26 -1.01 -5.04
CA SER A 117 0.07 -0.34 -6.30
C SER A 117 -0.17 1.17 -6.25
N TRP A 118 -1.29 1.61 -5.65
CA TRP A 118 -1.59 3.02 -5.50
C TRP A 118 -0.56 3.74 -4.60
N ILE A 119 -0.20 3.14 -3.46
CA ILE A 119 0.83 3.70 -2.57
C ILE A 119 2.17 3.78 -3.30
N ARG A 120 2.56 2.71 -4.02
CA ARG A 120 3.85 2.62 -4.70
C ARG A 120 3.95 3.58 -5.88
N HIS A 121 2.95 3.60 -6.76
CA HIS A 121 3.03 4.33 -8.03
C HIS A 121 2.49 5.78 -7.95
N LYS A 122 1.41 6.01 -7.21
CA LYS A 122 0.83 7.36 -7.07
C LYS A 122 1.50 8.17 -5.96
N LEU A 123 1.59 7.62 -4.76
CA LEU A 123 2.20 8.32 -3.63
C LEU A 123 3.72 8.25 -3.66
N ARG A 124 4.30 7.20 -4.28
CA ARG A 124 5.74 6.90 -4.23
C ARG A 124 6.25 6.87 -2.79
N ALA A 125 5.51 6.19 -1.92
CA ALA A 125 5.78 6.07 -0.50
C ALA A 125 5.93 4.59 -0.10
N LYS A 126 6.52 4.35 1.06
CA LYS A 126 6.56 3.03 1.69
C LYS A 126 5.41 2.94 2.69
N PRO A 127 4.67 1.82 2.74
CA PRO A 127 3.58 1.65 3.72
C PRO A 127 4.01 1.88 5.18
N ALA A 128 5.23 1.48 5.53
CA ALA A 128 5.78 1.66 6.88
C ALA A 128 5.89 3.13 7.30
N ASP A 129 6.08 4.05 6.34
CA ASP A 129 6.24 5.48 6.57
C ASP A 129 4.88 6.23 6.56
N LEU A 130 3.76 5.52 6.38
CA LEU A 130 2.43 6.13 6.28
C LEU A 130 1.64 5.97 7.57
N ARG A 131 0.88 7.01 7.92
CA ARG A 131 -0.07 7.00 9.04
C ARG A 131 -1.38 7.64 8.62
N ILE A 132 -2.49 7.14 9.16
CA ILE A 132 -3.79 7.79 9.12
C ILE A 132 -3.95 8.60 10.39
N MET A 133 -4.43 9.85 10.24
CA MET A 133 -4.76 10.75 11.35
C MET A 133 -6.11 11.40 11.09
N HIS A 134 -6.81 11.80 12.16
CA HIS A 134 -8.04 12.56 12.07
C HIS A 134 -7.75 14.06 12.23
N VAL A 135 -8.47 14.86 11.47
CA VAL A 135 -8.36 16.32 11.52
C VAL A 135 -9.31 16.84 12.59
N GLU A 136 -8.78 17.64 13.50
CA GLU A 136 -9.56 18.35 14.51
C GLU A 136 -9.48 19.86 14.27
N GLY A 137 -10.59 20.57 14.60
CA GLY A 137 -10.66 22.01 14.42
C GLY A 137 -10.95 22.45 12.98
N ASP A 138 -10.86 23.75 12.78
CA ASP A 138 -11.28 24.44 11.55
C ASP A 138 -10.15 25.28 10.90
N SER A 139 -8.96 25.24 11.46
CA SER A 139 -7.84 26.12 11.02
C SER A 139 -7.42 25.89 9.56
N MET A 140 -7.75 24.75 8.98
CA MET A 140 -7.43 24.41 7.59
C MET A 140 -8.64 24.48 6.65
N MET A 141 -9.78 25.00 7.11
CA MET A 141 -10.92 25.26 6.22
C MET A 141 -10.59 26.32 5.15
N PRO A 142 -11.08 26.15 3.92
CA PRO A 142 -12.00 25.10 3.44
C PRO A 142 -11.30 23.82 2.96
N THR A 143 -9.97 23.76 3.02
CA THR A 143 -9.20 22.62 2.47
C THR A 143 -9.44 21.34 3.27
N LEU A 144 -9.24 21.39 4.60
CA LEU A 144 -9.53 20.29 5.52
C LEU A 144 -10.56 20.76 6.54
N HIS A 145 -11.50 19.87 6.88
CA HIS A 145 -12.55 20.13 7.88
C HIS A 145 -12.35 19.22 9.09
N HIS A 146 -12.95 19.61 10.19
CA HIS A 146 -13.06 18.74 11.35
C HIS A 146 -13.71 17.40 10.98
N GLY A 147 -13.11 16.30 11.40
CA GLY A 147 -13.54 14.94 11.08
C GLY A 147 -12.96 14.35 9.79
N ASP A 148 -12.27 15.14 8.96
CA ASP A 148 -11.56 14.60 7.80
C ASP A 148 -10.49 13.60 8.24
N ILE A 149 -10.24 12.61 7.39
CA ILE A 149 -9.18 11.62 7.56
C ILE A 149 -8.04 11.98 6.62
N VAL A 150 -6.82 12.07 7.13
CA VAL A 150 -5.64 12.39 6.34
C VAL A 150 -4.63 11.24 6.33
N LEU A 151 -3.98 11.03 5.18
CA LEU A 151 -2.86 10.12 5.02
C LEU A 151 -1.56 10.92 5.04
N VAL A 152 -0.74 10.68 6.04
CA VAL A 152 0.51 11.40 6.33
C VAL A 152 1.71 10.52 5.97
N ASP A 153 2.65 11.10 5.24
CA ASP A 153 3.93 10.48 4.86
C ASP A 153 5.03 11.02 5.80
N LEU A 154 5.42 10.21 6.77
CA LEU A 154 6.41 10.55 7.81
C LEU A 154 7.83 10.68 7.27
N ALA A 155 8.12 10.10 6.09
CA ALA A 155 9.41 10.24 5.43
C ALA A 155 9.59 11.61 4.75
N ARG A 156 8.50 12.38 4.58
CA ARG A 156 8.52 13.69 3.91
C ARG A 156 8.36 14.82 4.92
N ARG A 157 9.47 15.24 5.49
CA ARG A 157 9.53 16.33 6.49
C ARG A 157 10.07 17.64 5.93
N ALA A 158 10.61 17.64 4.71
CA ALA A 158 11.08 18.88 4.09
C ALA A 158 9.91 19.74 3.60
N PRO A 159 9.87 21.05 3.91
CA PRO A 159 8.78 21.96 3.49
C PRO A 159 8.84 22.32 1.99
N THR A 160 9.72 21.70 1.24
CA THR A 160 9.90 21.90 -0.21
C THR A 160 9.56 20.62 -0.97
N PRO A 161 8.70 20.67 -2.01
CA PRO A 161 7.89 21.82 -2.42
C PRO A 161 6.81 22.17 -1.39
N PRO A 162 6.20 23.37 -1.44
CA PRO A 162 5.10 23.77 -0.55
C PRO A 162 3.96 22.76 -0.49
N GLY A 163 3.29 22.68 0.63
CA GLY A 163 2.21 21.71 0.82
C GLY A 163 1.62 21.76 2.23
N ILE A 164 0.74 20.80 2.54
CA ILE A 164 0.13 20.68 3.85
C ILE A 164 0.89 19.60 4.64
N PHE A 165 1.22 19.94 5.88
CA PHE A 165 2.02 19.09 6.77
C PHE A 165 1.36 18.96 8.13
N VAL A 166 1.65 17.89 8.82
CA VAL A 166 1.40 17.76 10.25
C VAL A 166 2.63 18.23 10.98
N LEU A 167 2.45 19.13 11.95
CA LEU A 167 3.48 19.71 12.81
C LEU A 167 3.16 19.42 14.26
N HIS A 168 4.16 19.45 15.13
CA HIS A 168 3.97 19.60 16.55
C HIS A 168 4.29 21.05 16.94
N ASP A 169 3.29 21.79 17.46
CA ASP A 169 3.37 23.23 17.76
C ASP A 169 3.76 23.54 19.22
N GLY A 170 4.17 22.49 19.95
CA GLY A 170 4.49 22.59 21.39
C GLY A 170 3.33 22.20 22.30
N MET A 171 2.09 22.19 21.80
CA MET A 171 0.89 21.80 22.52
C MET A 171 0.26 20.51 21.98
N GLY A 172 0.46 20.22 20.69
CA GLY A 172 -0.09 19.04 20.04
C GLY A 172 0.23 18.98 18.56
N LEU A 173 -0.43 18.03 17.87
CA LEU A 173 -0.32 17.91 16.42
C LEU A 173 -1.33 18.83 15.73
N VAL A 174 -0.84 19.61 14.79
CA VAL A 174 -1.66 20.52 13.98
C VAL A 174 -1.36 20.34 12.49
N ALA A 175 -2.39 20.47 11.66
CA ALA A 175 -2.21 20.55 10.21
C ALA A 175 -2.01 22.01 9.80
N LYS A 176 -0.98 22.29 9.01
CA LYS A 176 -0.68 23.63 8.47
C LYS A 176 -0.11 23.53 7.06
N ARG A 177 -0.30 24.59 6.29
CA ARG A 177 0.40 24.77 5.02
C ARG A 177 1.77 25.36 5.29
N LEU A 178 2.81 24.73 4.71
CA LEU A 178 4.17 25.21 4.82
C LEU A 178 4.64 25.76 3.48
N ASP A 179 5.30 26.89 3.55
CA ASP A 179 5.97 27.54 2.43
C ASP A 179 7.40 27.91 2.82
N HIS A 180 8.39 27.51 2.01
CA HIS A 180 9.77 27.88 2.25
C HIS A 180 10.03 29.33 1.85
N ILE A 181 10.67 30.10 2.74
CA ILE A 181 11.06 31.49 2.46
C ILE A 181 12.47 31.45 1.86
N PRO A 182 12.60 31.78 0.56
CA PRO A 182 13.90 31.73 -0.10
C PRO A 182 14.85 32.83 0.41
N ASN A 183 16.16 32.54 0.29
CA ASN A 183 17.24 33.50 0.61
C ASN A 183 17.25 33.99 2.07
N THR A 184 16.90 33.12 3.02
CA THR A 184 17.01 33.38 4.45
C THR A 184 18.13 32.54 5.06
N ASP A 185 18.91 33.12 5.96
CA ASP A 185 19.93 32.44 6.76
C ASP A 185 19.76 32.84 8.24
N PRO A 186 19.37 31.90 9.13
CA PRO A 186 19.01 30.50 8.86
C PRO A 186 17.76 30.33 7.98
N PRO A 187 17.60 29.16 7.34
CA PRO A 187 16.42 28.88 6.51
C PRO A 187 15.12 29.04 7.28
N ARG A 188 14.14 29.75 6.73
CA ARG A 188 12.85 30.04 7.37
C ARG A 188 11.70 29.41 6.60
N VAL A 189 10.64 29.11 7.34
CA VAL A 189 9.40 28.52 6.86
C VAL A 189 8.25 29.38 7.32
N ARG A 190 7.34 29.70 6.40
CA ARG A 190 6.05 30.33 6.71
C ARG A 190 5.03 29.25 6.99
N ILE A 191 4.37 29.36 8.14
CA ILE A 191 3.33 28.45 8.63
C ILE A 191 1.99 29.14 8.46
N ILE A 192 1.12 28.55 7.65
CA ILE A 192 -0.13 29.17 7.19
C ILE A 192 -1.29 28.25 7.54
N SER A 193 -2.34 28.83 8.12
CA SER A 193 -3.66 28.21 8.18
C SER A 193 -4.43 28.56 6.91
N ASP A 194 -5.11 27.59 6.28
CA ASP A 194 -5.93 27.89 5.09
C ASP A 194 -7.18 28.71 5.46
N ASN A 195 -7.60 28.66 6.73
CA ASN A 195 -8.66 29.51 7.25
C ASN A 195 -8.10 30.90 7.57
N PRO A 196 -8.59 31.97 6.90
CA PRO A 196 -8.07 33.35 7.05
C PRO A 196 -8.30 33.98 8.43
N LEU A 197 -9.10 33.35 9.30
CA LEU A 197 -9.26 33.79 10.68
C LEU A 197 -8.00 33.58 11.52
N TYR A 198 -7.08 32.73 11.05
CA TYR A 198 -5.83 32.43 11.74
C TYR A 198 -4.66 33.10 11.04
N SER A 199 -3.95 33.98 11.75
CA SER A 199 -2.80 34.68 11.21
C SER A 199 -1.64 33.74 10.92
N PRO A 200 -0.94 33.88 9.79
CA PRO A 200 0.29 33.14 9.51
C PRO A 200 1.41 33.61 10.43
N TYR A 201 2.38 32.72 10.66
CA TYR A 201 3.61 33.02 11.40
C TYR A 201 4.80 32.36 10.73
N GLU A 202 6.01 32.73 11.15
CA GLU A 202 7.24 32.22 10.60
C GLU A 202 8.12 31.62 11.69
N GLY A 203 8.87 30.61 11.35
CA GLY A 203 9.87 29.99 12.21
C GLY A 203 11.08 29.55 11.39
N THR A 204 12.18 29.28 12.05
CA THR A 204 13.32 28.62 11.41
C THR A 204 13.01 27.14 11.15
N SER A 205 13.68 26.55 10.17
CA SER A 205 13.50 25.12 9.86
C SER A 205 13.81 24.19 11.04
N GLU A 206 14.60 24.64 12.01
CA GLU A 206 14.95 23.89 13.22
C GLU A 206 13.87 24.01 14.30
N GLU A 207 13.17 25.15 14.39
CA GLU A 207 12.11 25.39 15.35
C GLU A 207 10.81 24.71 14.97
N VAL A 208 10.57 24.47 13.68
CA VAL A 208 9.34 23.86 13.17
C VAL A 208 9.47 22.34 13.19
N ASN A 209 8.84 21.70 14.17
CA ASN A 209 8.84 20.24 14.28
C ASN A 209 7.87 19.61 13.28
N ILE A 210 8.36 19.30 12.07
CA ILE A 210 7.57 18.69 11.00
C ILE A 210 7.51 17.17 11.21
N ILE A 211 6.31 16.64 11.43
CA ILE A 211 6.05 15.21 11.60
C ILE A 211 5.98 14.50 10.24
N GLY A 212 5.25 15.08 9.29
CA GLY A 212 5.12 14.50 7.96
C GLY A 212 4.23 15.32 7.04
N ARG A 213 4.21 14.95 5.76
CA ARG A 213 3.43 15.61 4.72
C ARG A 213 2.09 14.92 4.50
N ILE A 214 0.99 15.67 4.49
CA ILE A 214 -0.33 15.16 4.11
C ILE A 214 -0.34 14.91 2.61
N ARG A 215 -0.69 13.68 2.20
CA ARG A 215 -0.64 13.22 0.82
C ARG A 215 -2.00 12.94 0.21
N TRP A 216 -3.00 12.72 1.06
CA TRP A 216 -4.36 12.40 0.65
C TRP A 216 -5.29 12.67 1.83
N PHE A 217 -6.56 12.92 1.56
CA PHE A 217 -7.59 13.02 2.56
C PHE A 217 -8.91 12.44 2.08
N ALA A 218 -9.78 12.07 3.02
CA ALA A 218 -11.16 11.68 2.79
C ALA A 218 -12.08 12.43 3.74
N ARG A 219 -13.31 12.65 3.27
CA ARG A 219 -14.38 13.30 4.00
C ARG A 219 -15.67 12.50 3.89
N GLU A 220 -16.35 12.32 5.02
CA GLU A 220 -17.73 11.87 5.03
C GLU A 220 -18.66 13.06 4.75
N ILE A 221 -19.74 12.82 3.97
CA ILE A 221 -20.67 13.86 3.53
C ILE A 221 -22.00 13.72 4.29
#